data_1926e31935dfe1120a9e1d98ec87c649
#
_entry.id   1926e31935dfe1120a9e1d98ec87c649
#
_cell.length_a   1.000
_cell.length_b   1.000
_cell.length_c   1.000
_cell.angle_alpha   90.00
_cell.angle_beta   90.00
_cell.angle_gamma   90.00
#
_symmetry.space_group_name_H-M   'P 1'
#
loop_
_entity.id
_entity.type
_entity.pdbx_description
1 polymer ?
#
loop_
_entity_poly.entity_id
_entity_poly.type
_entity_poly.pdbx_seq_one_letter_code
_entity_poly.pdbx_strand_id
1 'polypeptide(L)'
;NTPRISGDSINSILVMEGSSFPENVRKFYTPINDWLDSIAIDKSTMNIDCKFYYLASSSIIALLKTLKHAERLFGNSNVSIKWSYEEDDDDIRKIGEDFSHLLGIEFEFIEEPEKI
;
A
#
# COMPACT_ATOMS: atom_id res chain seq x y z
N ASN A 1 -1.12 11.05 13.56
CA ASN A 1 -1.07 9.57 13.62
C ASN A 1 -1.67 8.88 12.42
N THR A 2 -1.61 9.54 11.26
CA THR A 2 -1.94 8.90 10.00
C THR A 2 -0.66 8.72 9.19
N PRO A 3 -0.59 7.71 8.32
CA PRO A 3 0.54 7.58 7.41
C PRO A 3 0.65 8.79 6.49
N ARG A 4 1.84 9.07 6.04
CA ARG A 4 2.05 10.08 5.02
C ARG A 4 1.73 9.48 3.66
N ILE A 5 0.88 10.17 2.90
CA ILE A 5 0.45 9.72 1.57
C ILE A 5 0.92 10.73 0.54
N SER A 6 1.48 10.23 -0.54
CA SER A 6 1.88 11.04 -1.67
C SER A 6 1.45 10.35 -2.96
N GLY A 7 0.71 11.06 -3.79
CA GLY A 7 0.26 10.55 -5.08
C GLY A 7 0.85 11.36 -6.22
N ASP A 8 1.44 10.69 -7.20
CA ASP A 8 1.97 11.31 -8.39
C ASP A 8 1.14 10.85 -9.58
N SER A 9 0.23 11.72 -10.04
CA SER A 9 -0.69 11.39 -11.11
C SER A 9 -0.01 11.34 -12.49
N ILE A 10 1.12 12.00 -12.64
CA ILE A 10 1.85 12.00 -13.91
C ILE A 10 2.56 10.66 -14.10
N ASN A 11 3.25 10.18 -13.06
CA ASN A 11 4.03 8.95 -13.12
C ASN A 11 3.29 7.72 -12.60
N SER A 12 2.06 7.89 -12.13
CA SER A 12 1.23 6.82 -11.60
C SER A 12 1.90 6.10 -10.42
N ILE A 13 2.24 6.87 -9.39
CA ILE A 13 2.91 6.37 -8.19
C ILE A 13 2.12 6.80 -6.97
N LEU A 14 1.89 5.84 -6.07
CA LEU A 14 1.29 6.08 -4.76
C LEU A 14 2.29 5.67 -3.69
N VAL A 15 2.62 6.58 -2.79
CA VAL A 15 3.53 6.31 -1.67
C VAL A 15 2.77 6.42 -0.37
N MET A 16 2.87 5.38 0.47
CA MET A 16 2.29 5.36 1.81
C MET A 16 3.38 5.02 2.80
N GLU A 17 3.61 5.91 3.77
CA GLU A 17 4.68 5.74 4.75
C GLU A 17 4.22 6.12 6.14
N GLY A 18 4.56 5.32 7.14
CA GLY A 18 4.31 5.64 8.54
C GLY A 18 3.56 4.56 9.29
N SER A 19 2.76 4.97 10.26
CA SER A 19 1.99 4.07 11.11
C SER A 19 0.51 4.30 10.92
N SER A 20 -0.26 3.22 10.78
CA SER A 20 -1.69 3.29 10.55
C SER A 20 -2.43 2.69 11.73
N PHE A 21 -3.25 3.52 12.40
CA PHE A 21 -4.01 3.16 13.59
C PHE A 21 -5.49 3.00 13.26
N PRO A 22 -6.29 2.41 14.16
CA PRO A 22 -7.69 2.11 13.84
C PRO A 22 -8.61 3.33 13.73
N GLU A 23 -8.18 4.47 14.26
CA GLU A 23 -8.99 5.66 14.28
C GLU A 23 -9.16 6.21 12.86
N ASN A 24 -10.40 6.44 12.47
CA ASN A 24 -10.75 7.08 11.19
C ASN A 24 -10.20 6.32 9.96
N VAL A 25 -10.10 4.99 10.06
CA VAL A 25 -9.59 4.16 8.96
C VAL A 25 -10.33 4.45 7.65
N ARG A 26 -11.66 4.52 7.70
CA ARG A 26 -12.46 4.77 6.50
C ARG A 26 -12.16 6.15 5.91
N LYS A 27 -12.09 7.18 6.76
CA LYS A 27 -11.79 8.53 6.30
C LYS A 27 -10.41 8.63 5.65
N PHE A 28 -9.47 7.80 6.10
CA PHE A 28 -8.12 7.83 5.58
C PHE A 28 -8.02 7.10 4.24
N TYR A 29 -8.60 5.90 4.12
CA TYR A 29 -8.42 5.07 2.93
C TYR A 29 -9.41 5.40 1.80
N THR A 30 -10.60 5.95 2.12
CA THR A 30 -11.56 6.32 1.07
C THR A 30 -11.01 7.34 0.07
N PRO A 31 -10.35 8.43 0.50
CA PRO A 31 -9.77 9.35 -0.48
C PRO A 31 -8.69 8.72 -1.35
N ILE A 32 -7.96 7.74 -0.81
CA ILE A 32 -6.96 7.01 -1.59
C ILE A 32 -7.64 6.19 -2.68
N ASN A 33 -8.72 5.49 -2.33
CA ASN A 33 -9.48 4.72 -3.31
C ASN A 33 -10.07 5.62 -4.40
N ASP A 34 -10.59 6.79 -4.01
CA ASP A 34 -11.13 7.76 -4.97
C ASP A 34 -10.04 8.28 -5.91
N TRP A 35 -8.85 8.53 -5.37
CA TRP A 35 -7.71 8.95 -6.17
C TRP A 35 -7.31 7.87 -7.18
N LEU A 36 -7.28 6.60 -6.74
CA LEU A 36 -6.98 5.48 -7.64
C LEU A 36 -8.01 5.40 -8.77
N ASP A 37 -9.29 5.60 -8.47
CA ASP A 37 -10.34 5.62 -9.49
C ASP A 37 -10.06 6.69 -10.54
N SER A 38 -9.65 7.89 -10.10
CA SER A 38 -9.39 8.99 -11.00
C SER A 38 -8.16 8.74 -11.88
N ILE A 39 -7.13 8.11 -11.31
CA ILE A 39 -5.89 7.80 -12.06
C ILE A 39 -6.16 6.74 -13.12
N ALA A 40 -7.02 5.76 -12.81
CA ALA A 40 -7.33 4.66 -13.74
C ALA A 40 -8.02 5.12 -15.02
N ILE A 41 -8.57 6.34 -15.04
CA ILE A 41 -9.19 6.90 -16.26
C ILE A 41 -8.12 7.12 -17.33
N ASP A 42 -6.94 7.62 -16.95
CA ASP A 42 -5.89 7.99 -17.90
C ASP A 42 -4.69 7.05 -17.90
N LYS A 43 -4.46 6.33 -16.83
CA LYS A 43 -3.27 5.48 -16.67
C LYS A 43 -3.64 4.02 -16.67
N SER A 44 -2.77 3.20 -17.26
CA SER A 44 -2.98 1.76 -17.34
C SER A 44 -2.14 0.98 -16.32
N THR A 45 -1.18 1.63 -15.68
CA THR A 45 -0.31 0.99 -14.68
C THR A 45 -0.29 1.80 -13.40
N MET A 46 0.05 1.13 -12.28
CA MET A 46 0.15 1.77 -10.98
C MET A 46 1.32 1.18 -10.21
N ASN A 47 2.14 2.06 -9.64
CA ASN A 47 3.24 1.67 -8.76
C ASN A 47 2.91 2.13 -7.35
N ILE A 48 2.93 1.21 -6.40
CA ILE A 48 2.57 1.50 -5.02
C ILE A 48 3.76 1.19 -4.12
N ASP A 49 4.25 2.20 -3.39
CA ASP A 49 5.31 2.04 -2.42
C ASP A 49 4.71 2.06 -1.03
N CYS A 50 4.89 0.97 -0.28
CA CYS A 50 4.39 0.84 1.08
C CYS A 50 5.57 0.74 2.05
N LYS A 51 5.62 1.65 3.01
CA LYS A 51 6.66 1.66 4.04
C LYS A 51 6.00 1.94 5.38
N PHE A 52 5.49 0.89 6.00
CA PHE A 52 4.79 1.01 7.27
C PHE A 52 5.69 0.60 8.43
N TYR A 53 5.55 1.31 9.55
CA TYR A 53 6.23 0.98 10.80
C TYR A 53 5.28 0.30 11.76
N TYR A 54 3.98 0.50 11.58
CA TYR A 54 2.94 -0.17 12.37
C TYR A 54 1.63 -0.17 11.59
N LEU A 55 0.91 -1.29 11.67
CA LEU A 55 -0.41 -1.43 11.08
C LEU A 55 -1.33 -2.10 12.10
N ALA A 56 -2.34 -1.37 12.57
CA ALA A 56 -3.38 -1.96 13.41
C ALA A 56 -4.24 -2.93 12.58
N SER A 57 -4.92 -3.85 13.26
CA SER A 57 -5.70 -4.88 12.56
C SER A 57 -6.72 -4.30 11.59
N SER A 58 -7.44 -3.25 11.97
CA SER A 58 -8.41 -2.59 11.09
C SER A 58 -7.73 -1.93 9.90
N SER A 59 -6.52 -1.42 10.10
CA SER A 59 -5.73 -0.81 9.03
C SER A 59 -5.22 -1.86 8.04
N ILE A 60 -4.86 -3.06 8.54
CA ILE A 60 -4.44 -4.16 7.67
C ILE A 60 -5.58 -4.52 6.70
N ILE A 61 -6.81 -4.65 7.22
CA ILE A 61 -7.96 -4.97 6.40
C ILE A 61 -8.24 -3.88 5.37
N ALA A 62 -8.21 -2.62 5.81
CA ALA A 62 -8.48 -1.49 4.92
C ALA A 62 -7.40 -1.37 3.83
N LEU A 63 -6.13 -1.56 4.19
CA LEU A 63 -5.04 -1.52 3.23
C LEU A 63 -5.18 -2.64 2.21
N LEU A 64 -5.50 -3.85 2.65
CA LEU A 64 -5.71 -4.96 1.73
C LEU A 64 -6.83 -4.65 0.74
N LYS A 65 -7.93 -4.05 1.22
CA LYS A 65 -9.04 -3.66 0.34
C LYS A 65 -8.60 -2.61 -0.68
N THR A 66 -7.77 -1.66 -0.27
CA THR A 66 -7.23 -0.64 -1.18
C THR A 66 -6.34 -1.27 -2.25
N LEU A 67 -5.47 -2.19 -1.87
CA LEU A 67 -4.61 -2.88 -2.83
C LEU A 67 -5.42 -3.77 -3.79
N LYS A 68 -6.47 -4.42 -3.29
CA LYS A 68 -7.38 -5.18 -4.15
C LYS A 68 -8.13 -4.26 -5.11
N HIS A 69 -8.47 -3.07 -4.66
CA HIS A 69 -9.14 -2.09 -5.51
C HIS A 69 -8.22 -1.68 -6.67
N ALA A 70 -6.95 -1.43 -6.38
CA ALA A 70 -5.97 -1.13 -7.42
C ALA A 70 -5.84 -2.30 -8.41
N GLU A 71 -5.81 -3.51 -7.90
CA GLU A 71 -5.73 -4.70 -8.75
C GLU A 71 -6.93 -4.78 -9.71
N ARG A 72 -8.13 -4.50 -9.22
CA ARG A 72 -9.33 -4.51 -10.07
C ARG A 72 -9.32 -3.41 -11.12
N LEU A 73 -8.82 -2.22 -10.74
CA LEU A 73 -8.81 -1.07 -11.65
C LEU A 73 -7.79 -1.22 -12.78
N PHE A 74 -6.60 -1.70 -12.47
CA PHE A 74 -5.48 -1.71 -13.42
C PHE A 74 -5.16 -3.10 -13.98
N GLY A 75 -5.61 -4.16 -13.33
CA GLY A 75 -5.22 -5.52 -13.66
C GLY A 75 -3.97 -5.94 -12.88
N ASN A 76 -3.88 -7.22 -12.52
CA ASN A 76 -2.82 -7.71 -11.64
C ASN A 76 -1.41 -7.58 -12.23
N SER A 77 -1.28 -7.68 -13.55
CA SER A 77 0.02 -7.54 -14.21
C SER A 77 0.45 -6.08 -14.39
N ASN A 78 -0.44 -5.14 -14.11
CA ASN A 78 -0.20 -3.72 -14.30
C ASN A 78 -0.01 -2.95 -12.98
N VAL A 79 -0.01 -3.65 -11.86
CA VAL A 79 0.26 -3.06 -10.54
C VAL A 79 1.54 -3.66 -10.00
N SER A 80 2.44 -2.80 -9.53
CA SER A 80 3.67 -3.22 -8.87
C SER A 80 3.69 -2.65 -7.47
N ILE A 81 4.02 -3.46 -6.48
CA ILE A 81 4.06 -3.04 -5.08
C ILE A 81 5.46 -3.23 -4.54
N LYS A 82 6.01 -2.16 -3.95
CA LYS A 82 7.24 -2.23 -3.16
C LYS A 82 6.83 -2.24 -1.70
N TRP A 83 7.24 -3.28 -0.99
CA TRP A 83 6.91 -3.44 0.43
C TRP A 83 8.21 -3.35 1.24
N SER A 84 8.39 -2.22 1.92
CA SER A 84 9.58 -1.96 2.71
C SER A 84 9.30 -2.25 4.18
N TYR A 85 10.28 -2.85 4.86
CA TYR A 85 10.19 -3.16 6.29
C TYR A 85 11.58 -3.02 6.92
N GLU A 86 11.61 -2.70 8.21
CA GLU A 86 12.88 -2.62 8.93
C GLU A 86 13.40 -4.04 9.20
N GLU A 87 14.73 -4.20 9.27
CA GLU A 87 15.37 -5.51 9.29
C GLU A 87 14.93 -6.45 10.40
N ASP A 88 14.47 -5.92 11.53
CA ASP A 88 14.01 -6.75 12.65
C ASP A 88 12.49 -6.77 12.78
N ASP A 89 11.78 -6.21 11.82
CA ASP A 89 10.33 -6.12 11.88
C ASP A 89 9.68 -7.30 11.16
N ASP A 90 9.60 -8.42 11.85
CA ASP A 90 8.99 -9.63 11.30
C ASP A 90 7.48 -9.47 11.07
N ASP A 91 6.81 -8.64 11.88
CA ASP A 91 5.36 -8.45 11.76
C ASP A 91 5.00 -7.76 10.45
N ILE A 92 5.67 -6.65 10.13
CA ILE A 92 5.40 -5.94 8.88
C ILE A 92 5.81 -6.78 7.68
N ARG A 93 6.94 -7.49 7.77
CA ARG A 93 7.37 -8.38 6.69
C ARG A 93 6.31 -9.45 6.42
N LYS A 94 5.78 -10.08 7.48
CA LYS A 94 4.79 -11.14 7.35
C LYS A 94 3.48 -10.63 6.75
N ILE A 95 3.04 -9.44 7.13
CA ILE A 95 1.84 -8.83 6.53
C ILE A 95 2.01 -8.70 5.02
N GLY A 96 3.17 -8.22 4.58
CA GLY A 96 3.45 -8.11 3.15
C GLY A 96 3.46 -9.45 2.45
N GLU A 97 4.04 -10.48 3.08
CA GLU A 97 4.05 -11.83 2.52
C GLU A 97 2.63 -12.38 2.38
N ASP A 98 1.79 -12.18 3.42
CA ASP A 98 0.40 -12.61 3.37
C ASP A 98 -0.37 -11.90 2.26
N PHE A 99 -0.16 -10.60 2.13
CA PHE A 99 -0.78 -9.81 1.06
C PHE A 99 -0.36 -10.34 -0.32
N SER A 100 0.92 -10.66 -0.49
CA SER A 100 1.42 -11.15 -1.78
C SER A 100 0.78 -12.47 -2.18
N HIS A 101 0.40 -13.29 -1.19
CA HIS A 101 -0.30 -14.54 -1.45
C HIS A 101 -1.80 -14.34 -1.74
N LEU A 102 -2.39 -13.28 -1.16
CA LEU A 102 -3.81 -12.99 -1.34
C LEU A 102 -4.11 -12.20 -2.60
N LEU A 103 -3.11 -11.47 -3.11
CA LEU A 103 -3.24 -10.63 -4.29
C LEU A 103 -2.49 -11.27 -5.44
N GLY A 104 -2.99 -11.08 -6.66
CA GLY A 104 -2.28 -11.55 -7.85
C GLY A 104 -1.24 -10.55 -8.35
N ILE A 105 -0.73 -9.70 -7.47
CA ILE A 105 0.21 -8.62 -7.78
C ILE A 105 1.62 -9.04 -7.39
N GLU A 106 2.60 -8.63 -8.19
CA GLU A 106 4.00 -8.86 -7.86
C GLU A 106 4.45 -7.86 -6.78
N PHE A 107 5.04 -8.40 -5.70
CA PHE A 107 5.60 -7.61 -4.61
C PHE A 107 7.12 -7.65 -4.68
N GLU A 108 7.75 -6.49 -4.53
CA GLU A 108 9.19 -6.39 -4.30
C GLU A 108 9.38 -6.07 -2.81
N PHE A 109 10.06 -6.96 -2.09
CA PHE A 109 10.32 -6.79 -0.65
C PHE A 109 11.66 -6.11 -0.47
N ILE A 110 11.66 -5.02 0.31
CA ILE A 110 12.87 -4.21 0.56
C ILE A 110 13.12 -4.19 2.06
N GLU A 111 14.22 -4.82 2.48
CA GLU A 111 14.65 -4.78 3.87
C GLU A 111 15.50 -3.55 4.10
N GLU A 112 15.12 -2.72 5.07
CA GLU A 112 15.83 -1.50 5.37
C GLU A 112 16.54 -1.59 6.73
N PRO A 113 17.67 -0.89 6.89
CA PRO A 113 18.35 -0.88 8.18
C PRO A 113 17.44 -0.32 9.27
N GLU A 114 17.57 -0.89 10.46
CA GLU A 114 16.84 -0.39 11.62
C GLU A 114 17.26 1.04 11.93
N LYS A 115 16.28 1.90 12.16
CA LYS A 115 16.56 3.29 12.55
C LYS A 115 16.87 3.32 14.05
N ILE A 116 17.98 3.88 14.37
CA ILE A 116 18.44 4.04 15.76
C ILE A 116 18.02 5.40 16.28
#